data_94ada0f7a16f214320c71187faae525e
#
_entry.id   94ada0f7a16f214320c71187faae525e
#
_cell.length_a   1.000
_cell.length_b   1.000
_cell.length_c   1.000
_cell.angle_alpha   90.00
_cell.angle_beta   90.00
_cell.angle_gamma   90.00
#
_symmetry.space_group_name_H-M   'P 1'
#
loop_
_entity.id
_entity.type
_entity.pdbx_description
1 polymer ?
#
loop_
_entity_poly.entity_id
_entity_poly.type
_entity_poly.pdbx_seq_one_letter_code
_entity_poly.pdbx_strand_id
1 'polypeptide(L)'
;MKENPFYKHFIAHIIILALGFAMIYPILWLITASFKEGNVIFSDPSLFPEVWTLDNYIKGWEGIGIVHFSTFFLNSLFICILCMIINSLFASLTAYAFARLKFPGRKIWFAIMLITLMLPGHVTMIPRYIIFNMFGWINTFYPFIVPKFFGGDAFFIFLMVQFIRSLPKDMDESARIDGCSKFGIYLKIILPLSMPAVITTMLFTFLWTWDDFFSQMIYLNSPSMYTVPMGLRLFLDSTGISSWGPMFAMSVVSLLPCFILFFSLQKYFVQGIATTGIKG
;
A
#
# COMPACT_ATOMS: atom_id res chain seq x y z
N MET A 1 2.05 -31.93 -37.74
CA MET A 1 3.01 -32.26 -36.67
C MET A 1 2.36 -31.91 -35.35
N LYS A 2 1.98 -32.88 -34.48
CA LYS A 2 1.50 -32.61 -33.14
C LYS A 2 2.71 -32.16 -32.33
N GLU A 3 2.81 -30.85 -32.03
CA GLU A 3 3.83 -30.34 -31.15
C GLU A 3 3.69 -31.00 -29.78
N ASN A 4 4.76 -31.62 -29.32
CA ASN A 4 4.77 -32.37 -28.08
C ASN A 4 4.51 -31.42 -26.91
N PRO A 5 3.39 -31.54 -26.16
CA PRO A 5 3.02 -30.59 -25.11
C PRO A 5 4.10 -30.45 -24.02
N PHE A 6 4.92 -31.45 -23.84
CA PHE A 6 6.03 -31.47 -22.88
C PHE A 6 7.06 -30.37 -23.14
N TYR A 7 7.49 -30.18 -24.39
CA TYR A 7 8.47 -29.14 -24.75
C TYR A 7 7.91 -27.73 -24.54
N LYS A 8 6.63 -27.50 -24.83
CA LYS A 8 5.98 -26.19 -24.58
C LYS A 8 5.96 -25.87 -23.09
N HIS A 9 5.57 -26.82 -22.25
CA HIS A 9 5.57 -26.63 -20.82
C HIS A 9 6.98 -26.44 -20.25
N PHE A 10 7.95 -27.19 -20.74
CA PHE A 10 9.36 -27.06 -20.31
C PHE A 10 9.95 -25.70 -20.66
N ILE A 11 9.77 -25.23 -21.91
CA ILE A 11 10.20 -23.89 -22.32
C ILE A 11 9.49 -22.80 -21.49
N ALA A 12 8.17 -22.92 -21.28
CA ALA A 12 7.43 -21.97 -20.47
C ALA A 12 7.95 -21.90 -19.03
N HIS A 13 8.31 -23.02 -18.41
CA HIS A 13 8.90 -23.03 -17.07
C HIS A 13 10.28 -22.38 -17.04
N ILE A 14 11.14 -22.61 -18.04
CA ILE A 14 12.45 -21.94 -18.13
C ILE A 14 12.26 -20.42 -18.26
N ILE A 15 11.36 -19.97 -19.11
CA ILE A 15 11.07 -18.53 -19.29
C ILE A 15 10.55 -17.92 -17.98
N ILE A 16 9.61 -18.59 -17.28
CA ILE A 16 9.07 -18.12 -16.02
C ILE A 16 10.17 -18.04 -14.95
N LEU A 17 11.04 -19.04 -14.86
CA LEU A 17 12.16 -19.04 -13.91
C LEU A 17 13.18 -17.94 -14.23
N ALA A 18 13.51 -17.76 -15.50
CA ALA A 18 14.45 -16.70 -15.92
C ALA A 18 13.88 -15.30 -15.63
N LEU A 19 12.61 -15.05 -15.94
CA LEU A 19 11.93 -13.81 -15.62
C LEU A 19 11.82 -13.61 -14.11
N GLY A 20 11.48 -14.66 -13.34
CA GLY A 20 11.44 -14.63 -11.90
C GLY A 20 12.79 -14.25 -11.29
N PHE A 21 13.88 -14.86 -11.77
CA PHE A 21 15.23 -14.52 -11.33
C PHE A 21 15.60 -13.06 -11.68
N ALA A 22 15.30 -12.62 -12.91
CA ALA A 22 15.54 -11.24 -13.32
C ALA A 22 14.78 -10.21 -12.44
N MET A 23 13.55 -10.54 -12.00
CA MET A 23 12.76 -9.68 -11.09
C MET A 23 13.29 -9.69 -9.67
N ILE A 24 13.82 -10.79 -9.17
CA ILE A 24 14.37 -10.91 -7.81
C ILE A 24 15.78 -10.31 -7.73
N TYR A 25 16.53 -10.30 -8.83
CA TYR A 25 17.93 -9.83 -8.86
C TYR A 25 18.16 -8.44 -8.25
N PRO A 26 17.36 -7.39 -8.58
CA PRO A 26 17.54 -6.08 -7.95
C PRO A 26 17.37 -6.09 -6.42
N ILE A 27 16.46 -6.91 -5.91
CA ILE A 27 16.21 -7.05 -4.46
C ILE A 27 17.39 -7.77 -3.80
N LEU A 28 17.89 -8.84 -4.42
CA LEU A 28 19.08 -9.55 -3.95
C LEU A 28 20.29 -8.64 -3.94
N TRP A 29 20.48 -7.86 -5.01
CA TRP A 29 21.57 -6.89 -5.09
C TRP A 29 21.46 -5.82 -4.02
N LEU A 30 20.26 -5.26 -3.77
CA LEU A 30 20.02 -4.30 -2.71
C LEU A 30 20.38 -4.87 -1.33
N ILE A 31 19.94 -6.12 -1.05
CA ILE A 31 20.26 -6.80 0.21
C ILE A 31 21.76 -7.01 0.36
N THR A 32 22.44 -7.52 -0.67
CA THR A 32 23.88 -7.77 -0.59
C THR A 32 24.68 -6.46 -0.56
N ALA A 33 24.27 -5.45 -1.31
CA ALA A 33 24.89 -4.12 -1.30
C ALA A 33 24.79 -3.43 0.06
N SER A 34 23.73 -3.70 0.84
CA SER A 34 23.58 -3.14 2.18
C SER A 34 24.63 -3.62 3.18
N PHE A 35 25.31 -4.73 2.88
CA PHE A 35 26.41 -5.29 3.69
C PHE A 35 27.80 -4.92 3.14
N LYS A 36 27.90 -4.23 2.00
CA LYS A 36 29.18 -3.74 1.46
C LYS A 36 29.63 -2.46 2.16
N GLU A 37 30.93 -2.23 2.24
CA GLU A 37 31.46 -0.93 2.65
C GLU A 37 30.98 0.18 1.71
N GLY A 38 30.58 1.34 2.24
CA GLY A 38 29.92 2.39 1.46
C GLY A 38 30.71 2.92 0.27
N ASN A 39 32.03 2.93 0.34
CA ASN A 39 32.97 3.34 -0.73
C ASN A 39 33.11 2.31 -1.85
N VAL A 40 32.75 1.03 -1.60
CA VAL A 40 32.97 -0.08 -2.55
C VAL A 40 31.68 -0.46 -3.30
N ILE A 41 30.52 -0.01 -2.83
CA ILE A 41 29.20 -0.43 -3.35
C ILE A 41 29.09 -0.34 -4.88
N PHE A 42 29.58 0.74 -5.48
CA PHE A 42 29.48 0.96 -6.94
C PHE A 42 30.76 0.57 -7.70
N SER A 43 31.90 0.38 -7.03
CA SER A 43 33.13 -0.04 -7.65
C SER A 43 33.27 -1.55 -7.75
N ASP A 44 32.60 -2.30 -6.90
CA ASP A 44 32.54 -3.76 -6.90
C ASP A 44 31.19 -4.26 -7.45
N PRO A 45 31.15 -4.74 -8.72
CA PRO A 45 29.95 -5.24 -9.36
C PRO A 45 29.51 -6.64 -8.87
N SER A 46 30.33 -7.30 -8.01
CA SER A 46 30.01 -8.64 -7.49
C SER A 46 28.68 -8.65 -6.75
N LEU A 47 27.91 -9.73 -6.86
CA LEU A 47 26.66 -9.88 -6.10
C LEU A 47 26.96 -10.05 -4.60
N PHE A 48 28.01 -10.81 -4.25
CA PHE A 48 28.36 -11.07 -2.86
C PHE A 48 29.58 -10.22 -2.47
N PRO A 49 29.51 -9.50 -1.32
CA PRO A 49 30.64 -8.71 -0.84
C PRO A 49 31.81 -9.60 -0.41
N GLU A 50 33.06 -9.16 -0.69
CA GLU A 50 34.27 -9.81 -0.17
C GLU A 50 34.35 -9.68 1.36
N VAL A 51 33.96 -8.49 1.88
CA VAL A 51 33.91 -8.20 3.31
C VAL A 51 32.46 -7.84 3.68
N TRP A 52 31.88 -8.57 4.61
CA TRP A 52 30.53 -8.32 5.14
C TRP A 52 30.60 -7.39 6.34
N THR A 53 29.89 -6.27 6.28
CA THR A 53 29.81 -5.31 7.39
C THR A 53 28.37 -5.03 7.80
N LEU A 54 28.16 -4.83 9.10
CA LEU A 54 26.89 -4.36 9.67
C LEU A 54 26.90 -2.84 9.96
N ASP A 55 28.01 -2.17 9.71
CA ASP A 55 28.18 -0.74 9.96
C ASP A 55 27.08 0.11 9.31
N ASN A 56 26.66 -0.27 8.10
CA ASN A 56 25.61 0.44 7.37
C ASN A 56 24.26 0.39 8.13
N TYR A 57 23.96 -0.72 8.78
CA TYR A 57 22.76 -0.86 9.59
C TYR A 57 22.82 -0.05 10.88
N ILE A 58 23.98 -0.03 11.54
CA ILE A 58 24.22 0.76 12.77
C ILE A 58 24.10 2.24 12.43
N LYS A 59 24.90 2.72 11.47
CA LYS A 59 24.91 4.12 11.05
C LYS A 59 23.56 4.56 10.47
N GLY A 60 22.91 3.68 9.71
CA GLY A 60 21.57 3.94 9.16
C GLY A 60 20.52 4.10 10.25
N TRP A 61 20.56 3.25 11.27
CA TRP A 61 19.61 3.31 12.37
C TRP A 61 19.84 4.53 13.30
N GLU A 62 21.08 4.94 13.48
CA GLU A 62 21.42 6.21 14.17
C GLU A 62 20.77 7.40 13.47
N GLY A 63 20.54 7.32 12.16
CA GLY A 63 19.83 8.33 11.38
C GLY A 63 20.73 9.46 10.91
N ILE A 64 20.16 10.67 10.77
CA ILE A 64 20.85 11.84 10.24
C ILE A 64 20.64 13.03 11.17
N GLY A 65 21.73 13.63 11.61
CA GLY A 65 21.70 14.74 12.55
C GLY A 65 21.18 14.31 13.92
N ILE A 66 20.07 14.91 14.36
CA ILE A 66 19.48 14.61 15.67
C ILE A 66 18.27 13.66 15.60
N VAL A 67 17.92 13.18 14.41
CA VAL A 67 16.73 12.33 14.22
C VAL A 67 17.14 10.92 13.82
N HIS A 68 16.79 9.97 14.66
CA HIS A 68 17.02 8.54 14.42
C HIS A 68 16.06 7.98 13.35
N PHE A 69 16.52 6.97 12.60
CA PHE A 69 15.68 6.31 11.60
C PHE A 69 14.42 5.66 12.21
N SER A 70 14.50 5.24 13.46
CA SER A 70 13.34 4.75 14.22
C SER A 70 12.16 5.73 14.23
N THR A 71 12.42 7.04 14.27
CA THR A 71 11.36 8.06 14.21
C THR A 71 10.63 8.01 12.87
N PHE A 72 11.37 7.96 11.77
CA PHE A 72 10.78 7.87 10.42
C PHE A 72 9.98 6.58 10.26
N PHE A 73 10.51 5.48 10.76
CA PHE A 73 9.89 4.17 10.70
C PHE A 73 8.58 4.12 11.50
N LEU A 74 8.57 4.64 12.73
CA LEU A 74 7.39 4.71 13.58
C LEU A 74 6.32 5.66 13.02
N ASN A 75 6.73 6.82 12.49
CA ASN A 75 5.82 7.75 11.83
C ASN A 75 5.11 7.09 10.64
N SER A 76 5.89 6.39 9.79
CA SER A 76 5.32 5.64 8.66
C SER A 76 4.35 4.56 9.11
N LEU A 77 4.74 3.73 10.08
CA LEU A 77 3.85 2.69 10.61
C LEU A 77 2.56 3.28 11.19
N PHE A 78 2.65 4.36 11.96
CA PHE A 78 1.50 5.03 12.56
C PHE A 78 0.52 5.51 11.49
N ILE A 79 1.01 6.25 10.49
CA ILE A 79 0.15 6.77 9.40
C ILE A 79 -0.45 5.60 8.61
N CYS A 80 0.37 4.63 8.22
CA CYS A 80 -0.07 3.52 7.37
C CYS A 80 -1.11 2.64 8.05
N ILE A 81 -0.91 2.31 9.33
CA ILE A 81 -1.87 1.48 10.09
C ILE A 81 -3.19 2.22 10.26
N LEU A 82 -3.17 3.49 10.62
CA LEU A 82 -4.40 4.28 10.76
C LEU A 82 -5.11 4.44 9.41
N CYS A 83 -4.39 4.80 8.35
CA CYS A 83 -4.98 4.91 7.02
C CYS A 83 -5.58 3.59 6.55
N MET A 84 -4.86 2.47 6.75
CA MET A 84 -5.32 1.13 6.39
C MET A 84 -6.64 0.77 7.07
N ILE A 85 -6.75 0.98 8.37
CA ILE A 85 -7.95 0.65 9.15
C ILE A 85 -9.11 1.57 8.77
N ILE A 86 -8.87 2.87 8.80
CA ILE A 86 -9.92 3.89 8.56
C ILE A 86 -10.43 3.79 7.13
N ASN A 87 -9.54 3.77 6.15
CA ASN A 87 -9.93 3.68 4.74
C ASN A 87 -10.74 2.42 4.45
N SER A 88 -10.29 1.26 4.95
CA SER A 88 -11.00 -0.01 4.72
C SER A 88 -12.37 -0.03 5.36
N LEU A 89 -12.49 0.50 6.58
CA LEU A 89 -13.76 0.59 7.29
C LEU A 89 -14.75 1.51 6.55
N PHE A 90 -14.33 2.73 6.23
CA PHE A 90 -15.23 3.72 5.61
C PHE A 90 -15.49 3.42 4.13
N ALA A 91 -14.51 2.89 3.40
CA ALA A 91 -14.73 2.44 2.01
C ALA A 91 -15.71 1.26 1.95
N SER A 92 -15.64 0.28 2.89
CA SER A 92 -16.56 -0.85 2.93
C SER A 92 -17.99 -0.41 3.27
N LEU A 93 -18.14 0.52 4.22
CA LEU A 93 -19.44 1.06 4.62
C LEU A 93 -20.07 1.86 3.47
N THR A 94 -19.28 2.71 2.82
CA THR A 94 -19.71 3.48 1.64
C THR A 94 -20.07 2.57 0.48
N ALA A 95 -19.26 1.54 0.23
CA ALA A 95 -19.52 0.55 -0.82
C ALA A 95 -20.81 -0.25 -0.55
N TYR A 96 -21.05 -0.64 0.69
CA TYR A 96 -22.31 -1.29 1.07
C TYR A 96 -23.51 -0.39 0.76
N ALA A 97 -23.44 0.90 1.10
CA ALA A 97 -24.51 1.85 0.79
C ALA A 97 -24.78 1.92 -0.72
N PHE A 98 -23.72 2.05 -1.55
CA PHE A 98 -23.88 2.08 -3.01
C PHE A 98 -24.30 0.75 -3.63
N ALA A 99 -23.93 -0.38 -3.05
CA ALA A 99 -24.24 -1.69 -3.61
C ALA A 99 -25.65 -2.15 -3.25
N ARG A 100 -26.08 -1.94 -2.01
CA ARG A 100 -27.28 -2.57 -1.42
C ARG A 100 -28.41 -1.61 -1.05
N LEU A 101 -28.09 -0.37 -0.63
CA LEU A 101 -29.11 0.54 -0.16
C LEU A 101 -29.76 1.33 -1.31
N LYS A 102 -31.04 1.67 -1.12
CA LYS A 102 -31.77 2.59 -2.01
C LYS A 102 -31.84 3.95 -1.34
N PHE A 103 -31.28 4.97 -1.95
CA PHE A 103 -31.35 6.36 -1.52
C PHE A 103 -31.42 7.32 -2.70
N PRO A 104 -31.99 8.53 -2.52
CA PRO A 104 -32.08 9.53 -3.58
C PRO A 104 -30.70 9.90 -4.14
N GLY A 105 -30.58 10.04 -5.45
CA GLY A 105 -29.34 10.43 -6.10
C GLY A 105 -28.23 9.39 -6.13
N ARG A 106 -28.44 8.13 -5.67
CA ARG A 106 -27.42 7.09 -5.63
C ARG A 106 -26.60 6.96 -6.92
N LYS A 107 -27.28 6.96 -8.09
CA LYS A 107 -26.61 6.84 -9.40
C LYS A 107 -25.72 8.06 -9.68
N ILE A 108 -26.20 9.24 -9.33
CA ILE A 108 -25.48 10.51 -9.55
C ILE A 108 -24.25 10.56 -8.66
N TRP A 109 -24.38 10.29 -7.37
CA TRP A 109 -23.27 10.28 -6.43
C TRP A 109 -22.21 9.23 -6.80
N PHE A 110 -22.66 8.05 -7.23
CA PHE A 110 -21.74 7.02 -7.71
C PHE A 110 -21.00 7.44 -8.98
N ALA A 111 -21.69 8.10 -9.93
CA ALA A 111 -21.06 8.63 -11.14
C ALA A 111 -20.05 9.75 -10.82
N ILE A 112 -20.39 10.67 -9.90
CA ILE A 112 -19.47 11.73 -9.46
C ILE A 112 -18.22 11.10 -8.82
N MET A 113 -18.39 10.10 -7.96
CA MET A 113 -17.27 9.37 -7.35
C MET A 113 -16.36 8.73 -8.44
N LEU A 114 -16.94 8.11 -9.47
CA LEU A 114 -16.15 7.55 -10.57
C LEU A 114 -15.41 8.61 -11.38
N ILE A 115 -16.01 9.80 -11.60
CA ILE A 115 -15.36 10.91 -12.26
C ILE A 115 -14.13 11.37 -11.47
N THR A 116 -14.16 11.34 -10.14
CA THR A 116 -12.98 11.71 -9.33
C THR A 116 -11.78 10.78 -9.56
N LEU A 117 -11.99 9.52 -9.96
CA LEU A 117 -10.90 8.60 -10.31
C LEU A 117 -10.16 9.00 -11.59
N MET A 118 -10.82 9.76 -12.48
CA MET A 118 -10.21 10.23 -13.73
C MET A 118 -9.34 11.48 -13.53
N LEU A 119 -9.45 12.14 -12.37
CA LEU A 119 -8.65 13.31 -12.06
C LEU A 119 -7.23 12.88 -11.66
N PRO A 120 -6.18 13.36 -12.37
CA PRO A 120 -4.81 13.07 -11.96
C PRO A 120 -4.54 13.61 -10.55
N GLY A 121 -3.99 12.77 -9.67
CA GLY A 121 -3.73 13.13 -8.27
C GLY A 121 -2.89 14.40 -8.11
N HIS A 122 -1.92 14.58 -9.00
CA HIS A 122 -1.03 15.77 -8.99
C HIS A 122 -1.77 17.08 -9.29
N VAL A 123 -2.83 17.07 -10.09
CA VAL A 123 -3.65 18.28 -10.39
C VAL A 123 -4.40 18.76 -9.13
N THR A 124 -4.84 17.81 -8.30
CA THR A 124 -5.58 18.12 -7.06
C THR A 124 -4.67 18.47 -5.88
N MET A 125 -3.36 18.33 -6.03
CA MET A 125 -2.39 18.46 -4.93
C MET A 125 -2.32 19.91 -4.42
N ILE A 126 -2.23 20.91 -5.31
CA ILE A 126 -2.19 22.34 -4.93
C ILE A 126 -3.48 22.77 -4.22
N PRO A 127 -4.69 22.53 -4.77
CA PRO A 127 -5.93 22.83 -4.05
C PRO A 127 -6.03 22.16 -2.67
N ARG A 128 -5.61 20.87 -2.55
CA ARG A 128 -5.58 20.18 -1.27
C ARG A 128 -4.63 20.84 -0.28
N TYR A 129 -3.44 21.26 -0.74
CA TYR A 129 -2.49 21.98 0.12
C TYR A 129 -3.09 23.26 0.68
N ILE A 130 -3.75 24.06 -0.15
CA ILE A 130 -4.39 25.31 0.27
C ILE A 130 -5.44 25.03 1.35
N ILE A 131 -6.31 24.04 1.14
CA ILE A 131 -7.35 23.66 2.10
C ILE A 131 -6.72 23.17 3.41
N PHE A 132 -5.72 22.30 3.35
CA PHE A 132 -5.06 21.77 4.57
C PHE A 132 -4.28 22.85 5.31
N ASN A 133 -3.67 23.80 4.59
CA ASN A 133 -3.02 24.95 5.20
C ASN A 133 -4.02 25.86 5.92
N MET A 134 -5.21 26.11 5.33
CA MET A 134 -6.28 26.89 5.98
C MET A 134 -6.78 26.22 7.27
N PHE A 135 -6.75 24.88 7.35
CA PHE A 135 -7.10 24.13 8.56
C PHE A 135 -5.94 24.01 9.56
N GLY A 136 -4.74 24.53 9.26
CA GLY A 136 -3.56 24.38 10.11
C GLY A 136 -3.03 22.94 10.18
N TRP A 137 -3.29 22.13 9.15
CA TRP A 137 -2.90 20.72 9.12
C TRP A 137 -1.49 20.49 8.55
N ILE A 138 -0.85 21.50 7.99
CA ILE A 138 0.52 21.38 7.47
C ILE A 138 1.47 21.08 8.62
N ASN A 139 2.44 20.22 8.36
CA ASN A 139 3.38 19.66 9.33
C ASN A 139 2.70 18.84 10.45
N THR A 140 1.60 18.16 10.09
CA THR A 140 0.90 17.18 10.95
C THR A 140 0.54 15.94 10.12
N PHE A 141 0.04 14.90 10.76
CA PHE A 141 -0.43 13.68 10.08
C PHE A 141 -1.91 13.76 9.63
N TYR A 142 -2.61 14.84 9.95
CA TYR A 142 -4.03 15.01 9.59
C TYR A 142 -4.30 14.94 8.08
N PRO A 143 -3.49 15.52 7.18
CA PRO A 143 -3.69 15.43 5.74
C PRO A 143 -3.81 14.01 5.19
N PHE A 144 -3.15 13.05 5.82
CA PHE A 144 -3.15 11.65 5.39
C PHE A 144 -4.34 10.86 5.97
N ILE A 145 -4.68 11.13 7.23
CA ILE A 145 -5.60 10.32 8.04
C ILE A 145 -7.04 10.84 7.92
N VAL A 146 -7.25 12.16 8.12
CA VAL A 146 -8.61 12.71 8.26
C VAL A 146 -9.47 12.55 6.99
N PRO A 147 -8.95 12.74 5.76
CA PRO A 147 -9.75 12.53 4.56
C PRO A 147 -10.31 11.11 4.41
N LYS A 148 -9.65 10.09 5.00
CA LYS A 148 -10.12 8.69 4.94
C LYS A 148 -11.44 8.45 5.69
N PHE A 149 -11.77 9.29 6.68
CA PHE A 149 -13.05 9.21 7.39
C PHE A 149 -14.25 9.63 6.53
N PHE A 150 -14.04 10.40 5.48
CA PHE A 150 -15.11 10.93 4.62
C PHE A 150 -15.48 9.97 3.47
N GLY A 151 -15.52 8.67 3.76
CA GLY A 151 -16.02 7.66 2.84
C GLY A 151 -14.93 6.75 2.27
N GLY A 152 -13.65 7.01 2.54
CA GLY A 152 -12.53 6.27 1.99
C GLY A 152 -12.15 6.69 0.57
N ASP A 153 -11.16 6.02 0.00
CA ASP A 153 -10.69 6.30 -1.35
C ASP A 153 -11.64 5.73 -2.41
N ALA A 154 -11.98 6.53 -3.43
CA ALA A 154 -12.93 6.19 -4.48
C ALA A 154 -12.59 4.88 -5.21
N PHE A 155 -11.31 4.58 -5.42
CA PHE A 155 -10.86 3.33 -6.03
C PHE A 155 -11.29 2.11 -5.19
N PHE A 156 -11.08 2.15 -3.89
CA PHE A 156 -11.43 1.05 -3.00
C PHE A 156 -12.94 0.94 -2.78
N ILE A 157 -13.66 2.08 -2.77
CA ILE A 157 -15.13 2.06 -2.78
C ILE A 157 -15.63 1.33 -4.02
N PHE A 158 -15.10 1.67 -5.21
CA PHE A 158 -15.47 1.02 -6.45
C PHE A 158 -15.18 -0.48 -6.43
N LEU A 159 -13.97 -0.89 -6.03
CA LEU A 159 -13.56 -2.29 -5.90
C LEU A 159 -14.55 -3.06 -5.00
N MET A 160 -14.84 -2.51 -3.82
CA MET A 160 -15.75 -3.15 -2.87
C MET A 160 -17.20 -3.16 -3.36
N VAL A 161 -17.66 -2.12 -4.07
CA VAL A 161 -18.99 -2.12 -4.69
C VAL A 161 -19.14 -3.25 -5.68
N GLN A 162 -18.13 -3.49 -6.54
CA GLN A 162 -18.16 -4.59 -7.50
C GLN A 162 -18.21 -5.95 -6.77
N PHE A 163 -17.39 -6.11 -5.74
CA PHE A 163 -17.38 -7.33 -4.95
C PHE A 163 -18.73 -7.58 -4.25
N ILE A 164 -19.26 -6.57 -3.53
CA ILE A 164 -20.54 -6.70 -2.81
C ILE A 164 -21.70 -6.97 -3.78
N ARG A 165 -21.67 -6.39 -4.99
CA ARG A 165 -22.69 -6.65 -6.02
C ARG A 165 -22.66 -8.09 -6.55
N SER A 166 -21.52 -8.77 -6.49
CA SER A 166 -21.41 -10.17 -6.90
C SER A 166 -22.01 -11.16 -5.89
N LEU A 167 -22.22 -10.74 -4.64
CA LEU A 167 -22.84 -11.56 -3.61
C LEU A 167 -24.37 -11.70 -3.86
N PRO A 168 -24.98 -12.88 -3.60
CA PRO A 168 -26.42 -13.10 -3.75
C PRO A 168 -27.24 -12.11 -2.88
N LYS A 169 -28.31 -11.56 -3.46
CA LYS A 169 -29.20 -10.63 -2.73
C LYS A 169 -30.14 -11.33 -1.77
N ASP A 170 -30.45 -12.60 -2.03
CA ASP A 170 -31.34 -13.41 -1.22
C ASP A 170 -30.90 -13.48 0.25
N MET A 171 -29.59 -13.39 0.49
CA MET A 171 -29.02 -13.32 1.84
C MET A 171 -29.47 -12.07 2.61
N ASP A 172 -29.55 -10.91 1.92
CA ASP A 172 -30.02 -9.66 2.51
C ASP A 172 -31.52 -9.73 2.80
N GLU A 173 -32.30 -10.39 1.92
CA GLU A 173 -33.75 -10.53 2.03
C GLU A 173 -34.12 -11.46 3.18
N SER A 174 -33.46 -12.62 3.28
CA SER A 174 -33.65 -13.56 4.38
C SER A 174 -33.37 -12.89 5.74
N ALA A 175 -32.22 -12.17 5.83
CA ALA A 175 -31.87 -11.47 7.05
C ALA A 175 -32.86 -10.34 7.44
N ARG A 176 -33.52 -9.71 6.45
CA ARG A 176 -34.61 -8.75 6.74
C ARG A 176 -35.85 -9.41 7.27
N ILE A 177 -36.20 -10.58 6.76
CA ILE A 177 -37.32 -11.37 7.27
C ILE A 177 -37.04 -11.76 8.73
N ASP A 178 -35.80 -12.09 9.07
CA ASP A 178 -35.36 -12.37 10.43
C ASP A 178 -35.22 -11.12 11.32
N GLY A 179 -35.67 -9.95 10.84
CA GLY A 179 -35.70 -8.71 11.62
C GLY A 179 -34.34 -7.97 11.72
N CYS A 180 -33.34 -8.35 10.95
CA CYS A 180 -32.05 -7.64 10.96
C CYS A 180 -32.17 -6.21 10.42
N SER A 181 -31.60 -5.25 11.13
CA SER A 181 -31.45 -3.88 10.64
C SER A 181 -30.46 -3.80 9.47
N LYS A 182 -30.53 -2.74 8.65
CA LYS A 182 -29.59 -2.52 7.55
C LYS A 182 -28.13 -2.56 7.99
N PHE A 183 -27.81 -1.97 9.14
CA PHE A 183 -26.47 -2.00 9.71
C PHE A 183 -26.09 -3.39 10.26
N GLY A 184 -27.08 -4.11 10.80
CA GLY A 184 -26.91 -5.51 11.22
C GLY A 184 -26.57 -6.43 10.05
N ILE A 185 -27.24 -6.26 8.90
CA ILE A 185 -26.94 -6.98 7.66
C ILE A 185 -25.50 -6.68 7.20
N TYR A 186 -25.08 -5.40 7.25
CA TYR A 186 -23.71 -5.02 6.92
C TYR A 186 -22.70 -5.75 7.81
N LEU A 187 -22.84 -5.65 9.12
CA LEU A 187 -21.84 -6.18 10.07
C LEU A 187 -21.81 -7.71 10.11
N LYS A 188 -22.98 -8.36 10.06
CA LYS A 188 -23.08 -9.81 10.29
C LYS A 188 -23.00 -10.65 9.02
N ILE A 189 -23.29 -10.06 7.85
CA ILE A 189 -23.39 -10.80 6.59
C ILE A 189 -22.42 -10.22 5.56
N ILE A 190 -22.62 -8.95 5.18
CA ILE A 190 -21.89 -8.38 4.04
C ILE A 190 -20.40 -8.20 4.35
N LEU A 191 -20.07 -7.64 5.50
CA LEU A 191 -18.66 -7.40 5.87
C LEU A 191 -17.86 -8.71 5.98
N PRO A 192 -18.32 -9.76 6.69
CA PRO A 192 -17.61 -11.04 6.72
C PRO A 192 -17.45 -11.69 5.35
N LEU A 193 -18.49 -11.68 4.51
CA LEU A 193 -18.43 -12.23 3.16
C LEU A 193 -17.52 -11.40 2.22
N SER A 194 -17.36 -10.11 2.50
CA SER A 194 -16.51 -9.20 1.73
C SER A 194 -15.07 -9.14 2.26
N MET A 195 -14.69 -9.95 3.25
CA MET A 195 -13.34 -9.93 3.82
C MET A 195 -12.22 -10.01 2.79
N PRO A 196 -12.30 -10.79 1.70
CA PRO A 196 -11.27 -10.77 0.67
C PRO A 196 -11.05 -9.38 0.04
N ALA A 197 -12.14 -8.65 -0.26
CA ALA A 197 -12.05 -7.29 -0.79
C ALA A 197 -11.58 -6.27 0.26
N VAL A 198 -12.01 -6.43 1.53
CA VAL A 198 -11.57 -5.61 2.66
C VAL A 198 -10.06 -5.77 2.86
N ILE A 199 -9.56 -7.01 2.90
CA ILE A 199 -8.13 -7.31 3.07
C ILE A 199 -7.31 -6.78 1.88
N THR A 200 -7.85 -6.89 0.67
CA THR A 200 -7.25 -6.26 -0.52
C THR A 200 -7.11 -4.75 -0.34
N THR A 201 -8.18 -4.09 0.12
CA THR A 201 -8.17 -2.65 0.40
C THR A 201 -7.16 -2.31 1.50
N MET A 202 -7.10 -3.09 2.58
CA MET A 202 -6.13 -2.89 3.66
C MET A 202 -4.71 -2.95 3.14
N LEU A 203 -4.37 -3.99 2.39
CA LEU A 203 -3.02 -4.19 1.87
C LEU A 203 -2.60 -3.05 0.94
N PHE A 204 -3.42 -2.72 -0.07
CA PHE A 204 -3.06 -1.66 -1.01
C PHE A 204 -3.07 -0.26 -0.37
N THR A 205 -3.96 0.01 0.58
CA THR A 205 -3.92 1.27 1.33
C THR A 205 -2.60 1.40 2.09
N PHE A 206 -2.16 0.32 2.75
CA PHE A 206 -0.88 0.31 3.46
C PHE A 206 0.27 0.56 2.49
N LEU A 207 0.39 -0.22 1.40
CA LEU A 207 1.49 -0.11 0.44
C LEU A 207 1.55 1.28 -0.20
N TRP A 208 0.42 1.82 -0.65
CA TRP A 208 0.37 3.14 -1.27
C TRP A 208 0.69 4.28 -0.29
N THR A 209 0.29 4.15 0.97
CA THR A 209 0.61 5.13 2.00
C THR A 209 2.08 5.03 2.43
N TRP A 210 2.62 3.81 2.49
CA TRP A 210 4.02 3.55 2.83
C TRP A 210 4.99 4.14 1.82
N ASP A 211 4.66 4.05 0.53
CA ASP A 211 5.50 4.50 -0.59
C ASP A 211 5.21 5.94 -1.04
N ASP A 212 4.26 6.64 -0.40
CA ASP A 212 3.87 8.00 -0.77
C ASP A 212 4.93 9.03 -0.35
N PHE A 213 5.88 9.28 -1.24
CA PHE A 213 6.92 10.30 -1.06
C PHE A 213 6.39 11.72 -1.31
N PHE A 214 5.60 11.90 -2.39
CA PHE A 214 5.22 13.24 -2.84
C PHE A 214 4.29 13.99 -1.88
N SER A 215 3.23 13.34 -1.41
CA SER A 215 2.32 14.00 -0.46
C SER A 215 3.05 14.30 0.86
N GLN A 216 3.91 13.37 1.30
CA GLN A 216 4.68 13.54 2.52
C GLN A 216 5.65 14.72 2.41
N MET A 217 6.35 14.86 1.30
CA MET A 217 7.26 15.98 1.03
C MET A 217 6.54 17.34 1.04
N ILE A 218 5.27 17.37 0.62
CA ILE A 218 4.49 18.61 0.55
C ILE A 218 3.90 19.00 1.90
N TYR A 219 3.45 18.03 2.69
CA TYR A 219 2.72 18.30 3.93
C TYR A 219 3.59 18.26 5.18
N LEU A 220 4.78 17.62 5.17
CA LEU A 220 5.67 17.49 6.32
C LEU A 220 6.93 18.32 6.13
N ASN A 221 7.16 19.27 7.04
CA ASN A 221 8.26 20.23 6.94
C ASN A 221 9.37 20.00 8.00
N SER A 222 9.05 19.30 9.09
CA SER A 222 10.00 19.05 10.18
C SER A 222 10.58 17.66 10.12
N PRO A 223 11.90 17.47 10.27
CA PRO A 223 12.52 16.13 10.22
C PRO A 223 11.95 15.14 11.24
N SER A 224 11.50 15.61 12.41
CA SER A 224 10.83 14.77 13.42
C SER A 224 9.47 14.18 12.96
N MET A 225 8.86 14.78 11.93
CA MET A 225 7.59 14.33 11.34
C MET A 225 7.80 13.49 10.08
N TYR A 226 9.04 13.38 9.58
CA TYR A 226 9.31 12.65 8.34
C TYR A 226 9.02 11.17 8.48
N THR A 227 8.71 10.58 7.37
CA THR A 227 8.41 9.17 7.18
C THR A 227 9.58 8.47 6.49
N VAL A 228 9.50 7.17 6.31
CA VAL A 228 10.56 6.35 5.70
C VAL A 228 11.02 6.90 4.35
N PRO A 229 10.14 7.18 3.35
CA PRO A 229 10.61 7.71 2.06
C PRO A 229 11.37 9.04 2.19
N MET A 230 10.90 9.92 3.07
CA MET A 230 11.57 11.21 3.35
C MET A 230 12.90 10.99 4.08
N GLY A 231 12.92 10.10 5.07
CA GLY A 231 14.12 9.74 5.82
C GLY A 231 15.21 9.11 4.93
N LEU A 232 14.83 8.21 4.01
CA LEU A 232 15.76 7.62 3.04
C LEU A 232 16.39 8.67 2.12
N ARG A 233 15.61 9.66 1.69
CA ARG A 233 16.12 10.77 0.88
C ARG A 233 17.21 11.57 1.59
N LEU A 234 17.09 11.77 2.92
CA LEU A 234 18.10 12.52 3.68
C LEU A 234 19.49 11.90 3.60
N PHE A 235 19.61 10.57 3.46
CA PHE A 235 20.92 9.91 3.27
C PHE A 235 21.61 10.29 1.97
N LEU A 236 20.87 10.74 0.96
CA LEU A 236 21.41 11.21 -0.31
C LEU A 236 21.81 12.68 -0.28
N ASP A 237 21.10 13.50 0.53
CA ASP A 237 21.28 14.95 0.56
C ASP A 237 22.29 15.41 1.64
N SER A 238 22.70 14.50 2.55
CA SER A 238 23.55 14.88 3.68
C SER A 238 24.99 15.15 3.27
N THR A 239 25.41 16.41 3.34
CA THR A 239 26.82 16.89 3.33
C THR A 239 27.63 16.73 2.03
N GLY A 240 26.99 16.56 0.86
CA GLY A 240 27.69 16.43 -0.44
C GLY A 240 28.37 15.07 -0.66
N ILE A 241 28.35 14.18 0.31
CA ILE A 241 28.79 12.79 0.19
C ILE A 241 27.59 11.91 0.51
N SER A 242 26.97 11.35 -0.52
CA SER A 242 25.83 10.44 -0.35
C SER A 242 26.22 9.23 0.49
N SER A 243 25.45 8.97 1.55
CA SER A 243 25.66 7.81 2.44
C SER A 243 24.90 6.58 1.90
N TRP A 244 25.37 6.04 0.76
CA TRP A 244 24.68 4.95 0.05
C TRP A 244 24.53 3.67 0.88
N GLY A 245 25.56 3.30 1.63
CA GLY A 245 25.53 2.08 2.47
C GLY A 245 24.39 2.12 3.50
N PRO A 246 24.34 3.14 4.39
CA PRO A 246 23.24 3.35 5.31
C PRO A 246 21.89 3.46 4.62
N MET A 247 21.78 4.13 3.48
CA MET A 247 20.54 4.23 2.71
C MET A 247 20.06 2.84 2.26
N PHE A 248 20.94 2.01 1.69
CA PHE A 248 20.57 0.65 1.26
C PHE A 248 20.19 -0.23 2.45
N ALA A 249 20.92 -0.16 3.56
CA ALA A 249 20.58 -0.89 4.77
C ALA A 249 19.18 -0.51 5.29
N MET A 250 18.88 0.80 5.37
CA MET A 250 17.56 1.28 5.80
C MET A 250 16.47 0.98 4.76
N SER A 251 16.79 0.95 3.48
CA SER A 251 15.86 0.50 2.44
C SER A 251 15.47 -0.97 2.63
N VAL A 252 16.43 -1.86 2.93
CA VAL A 252 16.16 -3.27 3.24
C VAL A 252 15.26 -3.40 4.47
N VAL A 253 15.55 -2.67 5.55
CA VAL A 253 14.69 -2.64 6.76
C VAL A 253 13.29 -2.17 6.43
N SER A 254 13.17 -1.17 5.55
CA SER A 254 11.89 -0.58 5.13
C SER A 254 11.02 -1.52 4.28
N LEU A 255 11.60 -2.55 3.66
CA LEU A 255 10.82 -3.57 2.95
C LEU A 255 10.13 -4.57 3.91
N LEU A 256 10.65 -4.73 5.14
CA LEU A 256 10.14 -5.75 6.08
C LEU A 256 8.64 -5.61 6.38
N PRO A 257 8.09 -4.43 6.74
CA PRO A 257 6.66 -4.31 7.00
C PRO A 257 5.79 -4.67 5.79
N CYS A 258 6.22 -4.29 4.59
CA CYS A 258 5.52 -4.61 3.34
C CYS A 258 5.49 -6.13 3.09
N PHE A 259 6.62 -6.81 3.25
CA PHE A 259 6.71 -8.26 3.11
C PHE A 259 5.89 -8.99 4.18
N ILE A 260 6.03 -8.60 5.46
CA ILE A 260 5.28 -9.20 6.57
C ILE A 260 3.77 -9.08 6.29
N LEU A 261 3.30 -7.90 5.91
CA LEU A 261 1.90 -7.68 5.61
C LEU A 261 1.44 -8.50 4.40
N PHE A 262 2.22 -8.48 3.31
CA PHE A 262 1.90 -9.21 2.09
C PHE A 262 1.81 -10.73 2.35
N PHE A 263 2.83 -11.34 2.96
CA PHE A 263 2.84 -12.79 3.22
C PHE A 263 1.76 -13.21 4.24
N SER A 264 1.40 -12.33 5.18
CA SER A 264 0.31 -12.59 6.14
C SER A 264 -1.06 -12.61 5.46
N LEU A 265 -1.26 -11.76 4.45
CA LEU A 265 -2.56 -11.52 3.82
C LEU A 265 -2.74 -12.21 2.46
N GLN A 266 -1.67 -12.72 1.80
CA GLN A 266 -1.71 -13.29 0.44
C GLN A 266 -2.75 -14.40 0.25
N LYS A 267 -3.01 -15.22 1.27
CA LYS A 267 -4.00 -16.30 1.20
C LYS A 267 -5.41 -15.81 0.87
N TYR A 268 -5.76 -14.62 1.29
CA TYR A 268 -7.08 -14.04 1.03
C TYR A 268 -7.21 -13.50 -0.40
N PHE A 269 -6.10 -13.10 -1.02
CA PHE A 269 -6.04 -12.69 -2.43
C PHE A 269 -6.34 -13.84 -3.36
N VAL A 270 -5.67 -14.98 -3.12
CA VAL A 270 -5.82 -16.18 -3.96
C VAL A 270 -7.27 -16.67 -3.93
N GLN A 271 -7.94 -16.63 -2.77
CA GLN A 271 -9.34 -17.00 -2.64
C GLN A 271 -10.29 -16.04 -3.37
N GLY A 272 -10.03 -14.72 -3.32
CA GLY A 272 -10.84 -13.71 -4.00
C GLY A 272 -10.82 -13.83 -5.52
N ILE A 273 -9.66 -14.15 -6.10
CA ILE A 273 -9.50 -14.35 -7.56
C ILE A 273 -10.16 -15.67 -8.01
N ALA A 274 -10.03 -16.74 -7.23
CA ALA A 274 -10.59 -18.03 -7.55
C ALA A 274 -12.12 -18.03 -7.60
N THR A 275 -12.79 -17.25 -6.73
CA THR A 275 -14.26 -17.14 -6.73
C THR A 275 -14.83 -16.32 -7.88
N THR A 276 -14.06 -15.41 -8.48
CA THR A 276 -14.47 -14.65 -9.67
C THR A 276 -14.19 -15.39 -10.98
N GLY A 277 -13.28 -16.36 -10.98
CA GLY A 277 -12.90 -17.15 -12.17
C GLY A 277 -13.78 -18.36 -12.49
N ILE A 278 -14.70 -18.77 -11.62
CA ILE A 278 -15.54 -19.99 -11.80
C ILE A 278 -16.95 -19.65 -12.35
N LYS A 279 -17.10 -18.58 -13.10
CA LYS A 279 -18.29 -18.31 -13.92
C LYS A 279 -17.90 -18.33 -15.39
N GLY A 280 -17.56 -19.50 -15.88
CA GLY A 280 -17.41 -19.85 -17.28
C GLY A 280 -18.01 -21.21 -17.50
#